data_3d4afa78ca873fccebe1df3b960b78af
#
_entry.id   3d4afa78ca873fccebe1df3b960b78af
#
_cell.length_a   1.000
_cell.length_b   1.000
_cell.length_c   1.000
_cell.angle_alpha   90.00
_cell.angle_beta   90.00
_cell.angle_gamma   90.00
#
_symmetry.space_group_name_H-M   'P 1'
#
loop_
_entity.id
_entity.type
_entity.pdbx_description
1 polymer ?
#
loop_
_entity_poly.entity_id
_entity_poly.type
_entity_poly.pdbx_seq_one_letter_code
_entity_poly.pdbx_strand_id
1 'polypeptide(L)'
;MSDSQKLILNLTAAILGICGALAGCGGSNDTGMGQMSLAVADAPVDGAQAVVVKFTGVELTADGGSPVTITFAQPKSIDLLNQSGMASAVLFRQPIPAGSYGQIRLMVEADGDPSNSYMTLSDGTMHGLRVPSGSETGLKLVSGFVVPIGGVVDYTVDFDLRQAVTCPPGQAPACILKPAQRLVENTKVGNIQGAASAALVPSGCVPAVYLYSGTVIVPEDMNSTAPTTDANQPVGSKALAANTSVPYYYQFTFLQPGNYTVAFTCQADQDNPDQADSIVTFNPVITGIVISANMTTTADIP
;
A
#
# COMPACT_ATOMS: atom_id res chain seq x y z
N MET A 1 32.08 -64.08 61.00
CA MET A 1 30.82 -63.38 61.35
C MET A 1 31.10 -61.90 61.17
N SER A 2 30.96 -61.52 60.12
CA SER A 2 30.18 -60.87 59.09
C SER A 2 30.03 -59.41 59.42
N ASP A 3 30.72 -58.59 58.62
CA ASP A 3 30.88 -57.13 58.58
C ASP A 3 29.62 -56.34 58.14
N SER A 4 28.42 -56.87 58.35
CA SER A 4 27.21 -56.33 57.79
C SER A 4 26.33 -55.44 58.75
N GLN A 5 26.82 -55.07 59.90
CA GLN A 5 26.04 -54.34 60.91
C GLN A 5 26.60 -52.98 61.33
N LYS A 6 27.57 -52.42 60.61
CA LYS A 6 28.14 -51.10 60.92
C LYS A 6 27.76 -49.99 59.89
N LEU A 7 26.79 -50.22 59.01
CA LEU A 7 26.46 -49.24 57.97
C LEU A 7 25.04 -48.60 58.09
N ILE A 8 24.44 -48.63 59.31
CA ILE A 8 23.10 -48.05 59.50
C ILE A 8 23.07 -46.99 60.62
N LEU A 9 24.16 -46.30 60.88
CA LEU A 9 24.08 -45.29 61.96
C LEU A 9 24.84 -44.00 61.62
N ASN A 10 24.76 -43.48 60.42
CA ASN A 10 25.27 -42.13 60.08
C ASN A 10 24.52 -41.50 58.92
N LEU A 11 23.18 -41.51 58.96
CA LEU A 11 22.38 -40.81 57.97
C LEU A 11 21.23 -40.01 58.61
N THR A 12 21.55 -39.22 59.63
CA THR A 12 20.59 -38.27 60.22
C THR A 12 21.35 -37.06 60.75
N ALA A 13 21.78 -36.15 59.84
CA ALA A 13 22.08 -34.75 60.17
C ALA A 13 22.63 -34.04 58.96
N ALA A 14 21.81 -33.68 57.97
CA ALA A 14 22.10 -32.60 57.01
C ALA A 14 20.84 -32.24 56.20
N ILE A 15 19.78 -31.88 56.88
CA ILE A 15 18.66 -31.19 56.27
C ILE A 15 18.45 -29.90 57.06
N LEU A 16 19.23 -28.89 56.80
CA LEU A 16 18.89 -27.49 57.11
C LEU A 16 19.74 -26.59 56.22
N GLY A 17 19.07 -25.83 55.38
CA GLY A 17 19.71 -24.65 54.78
C GLY A 17 19.73 -24.58 53.27
N ILE A 18 18.59 -24.72 52.59
CA ILE A 18 18.41 -24.08 51.26
C ILE A 18 17.01 -23.46 51.25
N CYS A 19 16.89 -22.36 51.94
CA CYS A 19 15.75 -21.47 51.76
C CYS A 19 16.31 -20.17 51.18
N GLY A 20 15.80 -19.75 50.02
CA GLY A 20 15.97 -18.39 49.58
C GLY A 20 16.93 -18.12 48.42
N ALA A 21 16.54 -18.53 47.26
CA ALA A 21 16.79 -17.74 46.07
C ALA A 21 15.51 -17.80 45.21
N LEU A 22 14.49 -17.11 45.65
CA LEU A 22 13.47 -16.58 44.73
C LEU A 22 14.22 -15.56 43.86
N ALA A 23 14.92 -16.05 42.84
CA ALA A 23 15.27 -15.23 41.72
C ALA A 23 13.97 -14.69 41.15
N GLY A 24 13.71 -13.43 41.40
CA GLY A 24 12.66 -12.70 40.76
C GLY A 24 12.76 -12.95 39.26
N CYS A 25 11.73 -13.52 38.68
CA CYS A 25 11.46 -13.33 37.26
C CYS A 25 11.27 -11.84 37.07
N GLY A 26 12.37 -11.12 36.88
CA GLY A 26 12.37 -9.88 36.17
C GLY A 26 11.75 -10.20 34.82
N GLY A 27 10.54 -9.77 34.59
CA GLY A 27 9.93 -9.80 33.27
C GLY A 27 10.84 -9.02 32.35
N SER A 28 11.75 -9.70 31.67
CA SER A 28 12.25 -9.23 30.40
C SER A 28 10.99 -9.10 29.55
N ASN A 29 10.63 -7.87 29.17
CA ASN A 29 9.78 -7.63 28.03
C ASN A 29 10.56 -8.14 26.81
N ASP A 30 10.64 -9.45 26.68
CA ASP A 30 11.13 -10.12 25.48
C ASP A 30 10.01 -9.94 24.47
N THR A 31 10.02 -8.76 23.83
CA THR A 31 9.17 -8.49 22.68
C THR A 31 9.64 -9.46 21.61
N GLY A 32 8.96 -10.61 21.50
CA GLY A 32 9.28 -11.60 20.48
C GLY A 32 9.36 -10.92 19.12
N MET A 33 10.03 -11.57 18.16
CA MET A 33 10.12 -11.07 16.78
C MET A 33 9.03 -11.73 15.94
N GLY A 34 8.47 -10.97 14.96
CA GLY A 34 7.70 -11.49 13.85
C GLY A 34 8.41 -11.17 12.54
N GLN A 35 8.11 -11.88 11.48
CA GLN A 35 8.64 -11.61 10.15
C GLN A 35 7.69 -10.65 9.42
N MET A 36 8.19 -9.50 8.97
CA MET A 36 7.42 -8.53 8.20
C MET A 36 8.02 -8.30 6.82
N SER A 37 7.17 -8.29 5.81
CA SER A 37 7.46 -7.80 4.48
C SER A 37 6.66 -6.51 4.25
N LEU A 38 7.30 -5.49 3.67
CA LEU A 38 6.64 -4.29 3.22
C LEU A 38 6.97 -4.04 1.76
N ALA A 39 5.95 -3.86 0.95
CA ALA A 39 6.07 -3.51 -0.46
C ALA A 39 5.37 -2.17 -0.75
N VAL A 40 5.61 -1.63 -1.93
CA VAL A 40 4.88 -0.51 -2.49
C VAL A 40 4.22 -0.93 -3.80
N ALA A 41 3.02 -0.45 -4.04
CA ALA A 41 2.26 -0.60 -5.27
C ALA A 41 1.55 0.72 -5.60
N ASP A 42 0.96 0.80 -6.77
CA ASP A 42 0.30 2.02 -7.24
C ASP A 42 -0.95 1.76 -8.06
N ALA A 43 -1.87 2.76 -8.04
CA ALA A 43 -2.89 2.96 -9.04
C ALA A 43 -2.39 3.99 -10.07
N PRO A 44 -2.62 3.79 -11.38
CA PRO A 44 -2.04 4.63 -12.42
C PRO A 44 -2.51 6.08 -12.36
N VAL A 45 -1.61 6.99 -12.75
CA VAL A 45 -1.90 8.41 -12.95
C VAL A 45 -1.95 8.75 -14.45
N ASP A 46 -2.88 9.61 -14.85
CA ASP A 46 -3.02 10.03 -16.24
C ASP A 46 -1.90 11.01 -16.63
N GLY A 47 -1.50 10.94 -17.90
CA GLY A 47 -0.52 11.87 -18.47
C GLY A 47 0.91 11.69 -18.00
N ALA A 48 1.24 10.68 -17.19
CA ALA A 48 2.59 10.34 -16.79
C ALA A 48 3.12 9.10 -17.54
N GLN A 49 4.40 9.14 -17.90
CA GLN A 49 5.14 7.99 -18.42
C GLN A 49 5.90 7.26 -17.31
N ALA A 50 6.33 7.96 -16.28
CA ALA A 50 7.01 7.40 -15.11
C ALA A 50 6.76 8.26 -13.88
N VAL A 51 6.65 7.64 -12.70
CA VAL A 51 6.68 8.30 -11.39
C VAL A 51 7.67 7.54 -10.53
N VAL A 52 8.91 8.04 -10.50
CA VAL A 52 10.02 7.38 -9.80
C VAL A 52 10.19 8.02 -8.43
N VAL A 53 10.09 7.19 -7.39
CA VAL A 53 10.34 7.59 -6.00
C VAL A 53 11.58 6.87 -5.49
N LYS A 54 12.49 7.63 -4.89
CA LYS A 54 13.75 7.13 -4.33
C LYS A 54 13.61 6.96 -2.81
N PHE A 55 13.47 5.71 -2.39
CA PHE A 55 13.31 5.32 -0.98
C PHE A 55 14.66 5.07 -0.34
N THR A 56 14.90 5.66 0.84
CA THR A 56 16.13 5.48 1.63
C THR A 56 15.93 4.60 2.84
N GLY A 57 14.70 4.40 3.28
CA GLY A 57 14.38 3.58 4.44
C GLY A 57 12.91 3.63 4.82
N VAL A 58 12.61 2.97 5.93
CA VAL A 58 11.29 2.94 6.54
C VAL A 58 11.42 3.09 8.05
N GLU A 59 10.54 3.88 8.65
CA GLU A 59 10.41 3.96 10.11
C GLU A 59 9.01 3.49 10.51
N LEU A 60 8.96 2.58 11.48
CA LEU A 60 7.74 2.02 12.06
C LEU A 60 7.60 2.58 13.48
N THR A 61 6.52 3.29 13.76
CA THR A 61 6.25 3.84 15.10
C THR A 61 5.40 2.87 15.89
N ALA A 62 5.99 2.23 16.90
CA ALA A 62 5.28 1.32 17.78
C ALA A 62 4.37 2.08 18.77
N ASP A 63 3.23 1.48 19.12
CA ASP A 63 2.33 2.03 20.12
C ASP A 63 2.99 1.97 21.50
N GLY A 64 3.38 3.13 22.03
CA GLY A 64 4.04 3.25 23.34
C GLY A 64 5.50 2.79 23.39
N GLY A 65 6.15 2.56 22.25
CA GLY A 65 7.54 2.14 22.14
C GLY A 65 8.44 3.10 21.36
N SER A 66 9.73 2.75 21.27
CA SER A 66 10.66 3.45 20.40
C SER A 66 10.42 3.10 18.93
N PRO A 67 10.61 4.05 17.99
CA PRO A 67 10.52 3.76 16.58
C PRO A 67 11.54 2.70 16.14
N VAL A 68 11.13 1.83 15.21
CA VAL A 68 11.99 0.87 14.51
C VAL A 68 12.36 1.47 13.16
N THR A 69 13.64 1.82 12.99
CA THR A 69 14.14 2.42 11.75
C THR A 69 14.89 1.38 10.92
N ILE A 70 14.50 1.25 9.66
CA ILE A 70 15.10 0.37 8.66
C ILE A 70 15.72 1.27 7.59
N THR A 71 17.04 1.43 7.62
CA THR A 71 17.76 2.19 6.60
C THR A 71 18.26 1.22 5.52
N PHE A 72 18.04 1.55 4.27
CA PHE A 72 18.52 0.72 3.16
C PHE A 72 20.02 0.95 2.93
N ALA A 73 20.77 -0.12 2.70
CA ALA A 73 22.19 -0.04 2.38
C ALA A 73 22.46 0.75 1.09
N GLN A 74 21.52 0.70 0.15
CA GLN A 74 21.48 1.54 -1.05
C GLN A 74 20.05 2.04 -1.23
N PRO A 75 19.85 3.31 -1.61
CA PRO A 75 18.51 3.82 -1.94
C PRO A 75 17.87 2.98 -3.06
N LYS A 76 16.54 2.83 -2.99
CA LYS A 76 15.75 2.09 -3.98
C LYS A 76 14.94 3.08 -4.81
N SER A 77 15.31 3.26 -6.07
CA SER A 77 14.50 4.01 -7.04
C SER A 77 13.47 3.08 -7.65
N ILE A 78 12.20 3.35 -7.40
CA ILE A 78 11.08 2.53 -7.85
C ILE A 78 10.16 3.40 -8.70
N ASP A 79 9.93 2.98 -9.93
CA ASP A 79 8.89 3.55 -10.77
C ASP A 79 7.54 2.95 -10.33
N LEU A 80 6.74 3.77 -9.67
CA LEU A 80 5.45 3.35 -9.11
C LEU A 80 4.46 2.96 -10.21
N LEU A 81 4.47 3.60 -11.39
CA LEU A 81 3.59 3.22 -12.50
C LEU A 81 3.82 1.78 -12.98
N ASN A 82 5.04 1.28 -12.82
CA ASN A 82 5.38 -0.11 -13.15
C ASN A 82 4.99 -1.10 -12.02
N GLN A 83 4.52 -0.60 -10.87
CA GLN A 83 4.04 -1.42 -9.75
C GLN A 83 2.51 -1.50 -9.72
N SER A 84 1.88 -1.43 -10.89
CA SER A 84 0.43 -1.50 -11.02
C SER A 84 -0.09 -2.93 -11.13
N GLY A 85 -1.33 -3.15 -10.76
CA GLY A 85 -1.92 -4.48 -10.72
C GLY A 85 -1.37 -5.30 -9.55
N MET A 86 -1.05 -6.57 -9.79
CA MET A 86 -0.44 -7.44 -8.76
C MET A 86 1.07 -7.23 -8.61
N ALA A 87 1.68 -6.36 -9.42
CA ALA A 87 3.07 -6.00 -9.25
C ALA A 87 3.23 -5.14 -8.00
N SER A 88 4.21 -5.46 -7.18
CA SER A 88 4.61 -4.65 -6.04
C SER A 88 6.12 -4.75 -5.83
N ALA A 89 6.74 -3.62 -5.51
CA ALA A 89 8.18 -3.59 -5.24
C ALA A 89 8.43 -3.75 -3.74
N VAL A 90 9.15 -4.80 -3.36
CA VAL A 90 9.48 -5.04 -1.95
C VAL A 90 10.53 -4.05 -1.46
N LEU A 91 10.17 -3.25 -0.46
CA LEU A 91 11.08 -2.36 0.26
C LEU A 91 11.98 -3.13 1.21
N PHE A 92 11.40 -3.98 2.05
CA PHE A 92 12.16 -4.87 2.94
C PHE A 92 11.39 -6.15 3.26
N ARG A 93 12.13 -7.16 3.72
CA ARG A 93 11.62 -8.38 4.37
C ARG A 93 12.61 -8.79 5.45
N GLN A 94 12.22 -8.63 6.72
CA GLN A 94 13.10 -8.94 7.85
C GLN A 94 12.31 -9.13 9.15
N PRO A 95 12.97 -9.68 10.21
CA PRO A 95 12.39 -9.71 11.54
C PRO A 95 12.15 -8.28 12.09
N ILE A 96 10.97 -8.07 12.68
CA ILE A 96 10.56 -6.83 13.33
C ILE A 96 10.07 -7.18 14.73
N PRO A 97 10.31 -6.37 15.77
CA PRO A 97 9.73 -6.58 17.09
C PRO A 97 8.21 -6.76 16.98
N ALA A 98 7.70 -7.83 17.60
CA ALA A 98 6.27 -8.09 17.60
C ALA A 98 5.53 -7.03 18.43
N GLY A 99 4.35 -6.62 17.97
CA GLY A 99 3.55 -5.60 18.64
C GLY A 99 2.63 -4.85 17.71
N SER A 100 1.96 -3.85 18.27
CA SER A 100 1.11 -2.92 17.53
C SER A 100 1.89 -1.67 17.14
N TYR A 101 1.64 -1.21 15.93
CA TYR A 101 2.26 -0.04 15.34
C TYR A 101 1.17 0.90 14.84
N GLY A 102 1.32 2.19 15.09
CA GLY A 102 0.34 3.21 14.70
C GLY A 102 0.70 3.97 13.43
N GLN A 103 1.96 3.91 12.99
CA GLN A 103 2.42 4.70 11.85
C GLN A 103 3.56 4.02 11.10
N ILE A 104 3.54 4.18 9.79
CA ILE A 104 4.68 3.93 8.88
C ILE A 104 5.14 5.28 8.32
N ARG A 105 6.44 5.52 8.30
CA ARG A 105 7.04 6.63 7.57
C ARG A 105 7.97 6.08 6.51
N LEU A 106 7.67 6.34 5.24
CA LEU A 106 8.56 6.06 4.13
C LEU A 106 9.57 7.19 4.01
N MET A 107 10.84 6.89 4.20
CA MET A 107 11.93 7.84 4.06
C MET A 107 12.28 7.94 2.58
N VAL A 108 12.17 9.13 1.99
CA VAL A 108 12.33 9.36 0.55
C VAL A 108 13.26 10.55 0.28
N GLU A 109 14.01 10.49 -0.81
CA GLU A 109 14.72 11.64 -1.38
C GLU A 109 13.80 12.29 -2.42
N ALA A 110 13.01 13.28 -1.99
CA ALA A 110 12.04 14.03 -2.78
C ALA A 110 12.09 15.52 -2.40
N ASP A 111 13.12 16.20 -2.88
CA ASP A 111 13.46 17.61 -2.60
C ASP A 111 13.13 18.55 -3.77
N GLY A 112 12.67 18.01 -4.89
CA GLY A 112 12.40 18.72 -6.13
C GLY A 112 13.51 18.59 -7.17
N ASP A 113 14.63 17.94 -6.81
CA ASP A 113 15.69 17.61 -7.76
C ASP A 113 15.29 16.33 -8.55
N PRO A 114 15.19 16.40 -9.89
CA PRO A 114 14.82 15.25 -10.71
C PRO A 114 15.89 14.12 -10.73
N SER A 115 17.09 14.35 -10.20
CA SER A 115 18.08 13.29 -9.99
C SER A 115 17.72 12.34 -8.84
N ASN A 116 16.78 12.73 -7.96
CA ASN A 116 16.29 11.96 -6.84
C ASN A 116 14.94 11.31 -7.17
N SER A 117 13.85 11.94 -6.80
CA SER A 117 12.51 11.49 -7.16
C SER A 117 11.92 12.39 -8.23
N TYR A 118 11.29 11.80 -9.25
CA TYR A 118 10.80 12.57 -10.39
C TYR A 118 9.56 11.95 -11.04
N MET A 119 8.85 12.76 -11.81
CA MET A 119 7.78 12.37 -12.72
C MET A 119 8.19 12.73 -14.14
N THR A 120 7.95 11.83 -15.09
CA THR A 120 8.08 12.10 -16.53
C THR A 120 6.70 12.18 -17.14
N LEU A 121 6.38 13.30 -17.78
CA LEU A 121 5.10 13.50 -18.48
C LEU A 121 5.09 12.82 -19.84
N SER A 122 3.90 12.72 -20.45
CA SER A 122 3.70 12.11 -21.77
C SER A 122 4.45 12.83 -22.91
N ASP A 123 4.78 14.11 -22.74
CA ASP A 123 5.60 14.88 -23.68
C ASP A 123 7.12 14.67 -23.51
N GLY A 124 7.52 13.83 -22.51
CA GLY A 124 8.92 13.54 -22.18
C GLY A 124 9.55 14.56 -21.22
N THR A 125 8.83 15.57 -20.76
CA THR A 125 9.36 16.51 -19.78
C THR A 125 9.49 15.85 -18.41
N MET A 126 10.59 16.16 -17.71
CA MET A 126 10.89 15.61 -16.39
C MET A 126 10.75 16.68 -15.32
N HIS A 127 9.99 16.36 -14.27
CA HIS A 127 9.77 17.23 -13.12
C HIS A 127 10.23 16.53 -11.85
N GLY A 128 11.06 17.19 -11.04
CA GLY A 128 11.40 16.68 -9.71
C GLY A 128 10.18 16.61 -8.80
N LEU A 129 10.12 15.60 -7.95
CA LEU A 129 9.09 15.46 -6.94
C LEU A 129 9.55 16.06 -5.61
N ARG A 130 8.67 16.80 -4.95
CA ARG A 130 8.93 17.41 -3.65
C ARG A 130 7.84 17.01 -2.64
N VAL A 131 8.26 16.50 -1.49
CA VAL A 131 7.35 16.31 -0.34
C VAL A 131 7.19 17.65 0.39
N PRO A 132 5.96 18.16 0.62
CA PRO A 132 5.73 19.48 1.21
C PRO A 132 6.35 19.68 2.59
N SER A 133 6.41 18.64 3.40
CA SER A 133 7.00 18.68 4.75
C SER A 133 8.53 18.54 4.79
N GLY A 134 9.17 18.51 3.61
CA GLY A 134 10.61 18.28 3.43
C GLY A 134 11.00 16.81 3.41
N SER A 135 12.15 16.53 2.79
CA SER A 135 12.72 15.17 2.68
C SER A 135 12.98 14.52 4.05
N GLU A 136 13.27 15.32 5.09
CA GLU A 136 13.51 14.82 6.44
C GLU A 136 12.27 14.20 7.10
N THR A 137 11.06 14.64 6.73
CA THR A 137 9.82 14.11 7.29
C THR A 137 9.29 12.90 6.53
N GLY A 138 9.63 12.73 5.25
CA GLY A 138 9.18 11.64 4.40
C GLY A 138 7.66 11.58 4.23
N LEU A 139 7.16 10.45 3.71
CA LEU A 139 5.74 10.19 3.53
C LEU A 139 5.22 9.42 4.75
N LYS A 140 4.34 10.05 5.52
CA LYS A 140 3.75 9.46 6.73
C LYS A 140 2.39 8.84 6.41
N LEU A 141 2.21 7.61 6.87
CA LEU A 141 0.96 6.87 6.80
C LEU A 141 0.54 6.51 8.23
N VAL A 142 -0.53 7.14 8.72
CA VAL A 142 -1.13 6.82 10.02
C VAL A 142 -2.14 5.69 9.78
N SER A 143 -1.71 4.47 10.05
CA SER A 143 -2.53 3.27 9.89
C SER A 143 -2.04 2.23 10.90
N GLY A 144 -2.92 1.80 11.80
CA GLY A 144 -2.60 0.76 12.77
C GLY A 144 -2.37 -0.59 12.09
N PHE A 145 -1.31 -1.30 12.51
CA PHE A 145 -1.03 -2.66 12.07
C PHE A 145 -0.35 -3.46 13.17
N VAL A 146 -0.33 -4.78 13.03
CA VAL A 146 0.21 -5.70 14.02
C VAL A 146 1.26 -6.61 13.41
N VAL A 147 2.37 -6.78 14.10
CA VAL A 147 3.37 -7.80 13.81
C VAL A 147 3.23 -8.89 14.89
N PRO A 148 2.71 -10.09 14.56
CA PRO A 148 2.49 -11.15 15.54
C PRO A 148 3.80 -11.85 15.93
N ILE A 149 3.90 -12.27 17.18
CA ILE A 149 5.06 -13.04 17.67
C ILE A 149 5.19 -14.35 16.89
N GLY A 150 6.37 -14.58 16.29
CA GLY A 150 6.65 -15.79 15.50
C GLY A 150 5.83 -15.91 14.21
N GLY A 151 4.97 -14.94 13.92
CA GLY A 151 4.15 -14.93 12.71
C GLY A 151 4.84 -14.24 11.52
N VAL A 152 4.20 -14.34 10.36
CA VAL A 152 4.61 -13.70 9.12
C VAL A 152 3.48 -12.79 8.66
N VAL A 153 3.80 -11.54 8.34
CA VAL A 153 2.86 -10.58 7.78
C VAL A 153 3.45 -9.91 6.54
N ASP A 154 2.61 -9.77 5.53
CA ASP A 154 2.95 -9.08 4.29
C ASP A 154 2.02 -7.88 4.12
N TYR A 155 2.61 -6.68 4.11
CA TYR A 155 1.91 -5.42 3.90
C TYR A 155 2.35 -4.77 2.58
N THR A 156 1.43 -4.06 1.97
CA THR A 156 1.69 -3.19 0.82
C THR A 156 1.22 -1.78 1.14
N VAL A 157 2.08 -0.80 0.89
CA VAL A 157 1.68 0.60 0.81
C VAL A 157 1.21 0.84 -0.62
N ASP A 158 -0.08 1.02 -0.76
CA ASP A 158 -0.75 1.26 -2.04
C ASP A 158 -0.90 2.77 -2.22
N PHE A 159 -0.24 3.31 -3.25
CA PHE A 159 -0.29 4.72 -3.58
C PHE A 159 -1.49 4.99 -4.50
N ASP A 160 -2.16 6.11 -4.29
CA ASP A 160 -3.07 6.70 -5.27
C ASP A 160 -2.36 7.89 -5.91
N LEU A 161 -1.63 7.65 -7.00
CA LEU A 161 -0.82 8.69 -7.64
C LEU A 161 -1.65 9.83 -8.22
N ARG A 162 -2.91 9.59 -8.61
CA ARG A 162 -3.79 10.68 -9.06
C ARG A 162 -4.02 11.72 -7.97
N GLN A 163 -4.15 11.29 -6.72
CA GLN A 163 -4.28 12.16 -5.56
C GLN A 163 -2.93 12.59 -4.98
N ALA A 164 -1.91 11.71 -5.09
CA ALA A 164 -0.61 11.92 -4.48
C ALA A 164 0.25 12.93 -5.24
N VAL A 165 0.16 13.03 -6.57
CA VAL A 165 1.01 13.89 -7.38
C VAL A 165 0.22 15.09 -7.92
N THR A 166 0.72 16.29 -7.66
CA THR A 166 0.15 17.54 -8.18
C THR A 166 1.27 18.41 -8.74
N CYS A 167 1.08 18.92 -9.95
CA CYS A 167 2.02 19.86 -10.60
C CYS A 167 1.38 21.23 -10.74
N PRO A 168 1.45 22.10 -9.71
CA PRO A 168 0.82 23.42 -9.75
C PRO A 168 1.40 24.31 -10.86
N PRO A 169 0.57 25.06 -11.59
CA PRO A 169 1.04 26.04 -12.56
C PRO A 169 1.98 27.06 -11.90
N GLY A 170 3.13 27.34 -12.52
CA GLY A 170 4.09 28.35 -12.05
C GLY A 170 5.05 27.86 -10.95
N GLN A 171 4.96 26.64 -10.48
CA GLN A 171 5.97 26.03 -9.58
C GLN A 171 6.96 25.10 -10.32
N ALA A 172 7.05 25.21 -11.64
CA ALA A 172 8.08 24.48 -12.37
C ALA A 172 9.48 24.82 -11.80
N PRO A 173 10.39 23.82 -11.68
CA PRO A 173 10.27 22.51 -12.32
C PRO A 173 9.74 21.40 -11.39
N ALA A 174 9.27 21.67 -10.16
CA ALA A 174 8.95 20.61 -9.19
C ALA A 174 7.44 20.37 -9.04
N CYS A 175 7.03 19.10 -9.12
CA CYS A 175 5.71 18.63 -8.70
C CYS A 175 5.71 18.29 -7.21
N ILE A 176 4.53 18.27 -6.61
CA ILE A 176 4.35 17.95 -5.19
C ILE A 176 3.92 16.49 -5.07
N LEU A 177 4.63 15.73 -4.22
CA LEU A 177 4.24 14.39 -3.81
C LEU A 177 3.59 14.48 -2.42
N LYS A 178 2.27 14.31 -2.35
CA LYS A 178 1.48 14.33 -1.12
C LYS A 178 1.34 12.91 -0.55
N PRO A 179 1.14 12.75 0.76
CA PRO A 179 0.78 11.45 1.34
C PRO A 179 -0.67 11.09 0.97
N ALA A 180 -0.86 10.38 -0.14
CA ALA A 180 -2.11 9.76 -0.53
C ALA A 180 -1.86 8.26 -0.75
N GLN A 181 -1.70 7.55 0.35
CA GLN A 181 -1.42 6.12 0.37
C GLN A 181 -2.20 5.44 1.49
N ARG A 182 -2.46 4.16 1.31
CA ARG A 182 -3.08 3.29 2.32
C ARG A 182 -2.19 2.07 2.60
N LEU A 183 -2.25 1.55 3.83
CA LEU A 183 -1.60 0.30 4.19
C LEU A 183 -2.59 -0.85 4.01
N VAL A 184 -2.14 -1.88 3.32
CA VAL A 184 -2.94 -3.05 3.02
C VAL A 184 -2.25 -4.29 3.54
N GLU A 185 -2.95 -5.11 4.31
CA GLU A 185 -2.51 -6.45 4.64
C GLU A 185 -2.90 -7.38 3.48
N ASN A 186 -1.90 -7.93 2.78
CA ASN A 186 -2.09 -8.63 1.51
C ASN A 186 -3.03 -9.85 1.62
N THR A 187 -3.07 -10.47 2.80
CA THR A 187 -3.95 -11.63 3.07
C THR A 187 -5.42 -11.24 3.29
N LYS A 188 -5.73 -9.95 3.47
CA LYS A 188 -7.08 -9.47 3.76
C LYS A 188 -7.78 -8.80 2.59
N VAL A 189 -7.14 -8.76 1.43
CA VAL A 189 -7.62 -8.05 0.24
C VAL A 189 -7.77 -8.97 -0.94
N GLY A 190 -8.54 -8.52 -1.93
CA GLY A 190 -8.72 -9.19 -3.20
C GLY A 190 -8.52 -8.26 -4.38
N ASN A 191 -8.78 -8.74 -5.58
CA ASN A 191 -8.56 -8.00 -6.80
C ASN A 191 -9.76 -8.12 -7.75
N ILE A 192 -9.92 -7.13 -8.63
CA ILE A 192 -10.75 -7.18 -9.82
C ILE A 192 -9.85 -7.13 -11.05
N GLN A 193 -10.14 -7.92 -12.06
CA GLN A 193 -9.55 -7.82 -13.38
C GLN A 193 -10.62 -8.01 -14.44
N GLY A 194 -10.36 -7.53 -15.65
CA GLY A 194 -11.26 -7.73 -16.78
C GLY A 194 -10.74 -7.08 -18.03
N ALA A 195 -11.49 -7.22 -19.10
CA ALA A 195 -11.25 -6.54 -20.36
C ALA A 195 -12.52 -5.84 -20.81
N ALA A 196 -12.38 -4.63 -21.37
CA ALA A 196 -13.47 -3.97 -22.06
C ALA A 196 -13.51 -4.42 -23.51
N SER A 197 -14.74 -4.63 -24.04
CA SER A 197 -14.94 -4.99 -25.44
C SER A 197 -14.37 -3.93 -26.37
N ALA A 198 -13.65 -4.34 -27.42
CA ALA A 198 -13.16 -3.43 -28.44
C ALA A 198 -14.29 -2.66 -29.16
N ALA A 199 -15.50 -3.19 -29.14
CA ALA A 199 -16.69 -2.52 -29.69
C ALA A 199 -17.08 -1.24 -28.92
N LEU A 200 -16.66 -1.13 -27.67
CA LEU A 200 -16.88 0.06 -26.84
C LEU A 200 -15.88 1.19 -27.12
N VAL A 201 -14.84 0.93 -27.93
CA VAL A 201 -13.75 1.86 -28.16
C VAL A 201 -13.71 2.31 -29.64
N PRO A 202 -14.66 3.17 -30.07
CA PRO A 202 -14.66 3.73 -31.41
C PRO A 202 -13.49 4.73 -31.59
N SER A 203 -13.28 5.14 -32.85
CA SER A 203 -12.28 6.18 -33.15
C SER A 203 -12.56 7.46 -32.38
N GLY A 204 -11.53 8.00 -31.71
CA GLY A 204 -11.62 9.19 -30.85
C GLY A 204 -12.03 8.92 -29.42
N CYS A 205 -12.28 7.67 -29.05
CA CYS A 205 -12.49 7.28 -27.65
C CYS A 205 -11.17 7.30 -26.88
N VAL A 206 -11.18 7.93 -25.70
CA VAL A 206 -10.11 7.79 -24.70
C VAL A 206 -10.67 6.94 -23.56
N PRO A 207 -10.45 5.60 -23.63
CA PRO A 207 -11.16 4.67 -22.78
C PRO A 207 -10.56 4.58 -21.38
N ALA A 208 -11.43 4.55 -20.36
CA ALA A 208 -11.06 4.21 -18.99
C ALA A 208 -12.16 3.42 -18.28
N VAL A 209 -11.76 2.73 -17.22
CA VAL A 209 -12.66 2.07 -16.26
C VAL A 209 -12.50 2.73 -14.91
N TYR A 210 -13.61 3.06 -14.29
CA TYR A 210 -13.70 3.61 -12.95
C TYR A 210 -14.27 2.58 -12.00
N LEU A 211 -13.73 2.53 -10.79
CA LEU A 211 -14.11 1.59 -9.75
C LEU A 211 -14.82 2.33 -8.62
N TYR A 212 -15.94 1.81 -8.18
CA TYR A 212 -16.73 2.36 -7.07
C TYR A 212 -16.94 1.31 -5.99
N SER A 213 -16.96 1.75 -4.73
CA SER A 213 -17.32 0.89 -3.61
C SER A 213 -18.84 0.73 -3.54
N GLY A 214 -19.33 -0.49 -3.37
CA GLY A 214 -20.76 -0.77 -3.29
C GLY A 214 -21.45 -0.87 -4.65
N THR A 215 -22.78 -0.67 -4.63
CA THR A 215 -23.64 -0.67 -5.82
C THR A 215 -23.93 0.76 -6.23
N VAL A 216 -23.28 1.22 -7.28
CA VAL A 216 -23.45 2.59 -7.82
C VAL A 216 -24.12 2.48 -9.19
N ILE A 217 -25.30 3.09 -9.32
CA ILE A 217 -26.10 3.06 -10.56
C ILE A 217 -25.86 4.33 -11.39
N VAL A 218 -25.56 5.44 -10.72
CA VAL A 218 -25.23 6.72 -11.34
C VAL A 218 -23.82 7.08 -10.92
N PRO A 219 -22.79 6.55 -11.60
CA PRO A 219 -21.40 6.86 -11.30
C PRO A 219 -21.07 8.31 -11.64
N GLU A 220 -20.25 8.93 -10.81
CA GLU A 220 -19.68 10.25 -11.01
C GLU A 220 -18.21 10.15 -11.43
N ASP A 221 -17.68 11.20 -12.05
CA ASP A 221 -16.27 11.36 -12.38
C ASP A 221 -15.41 11.53 -11.11
N MET A 222 -14.10 11.49 -11.27
CA MET A 222 -13.19 11.69 -10.15
C MET A 222 -13.16 13.15 -9.73
N ASN A 223 -13.51 13.41 -8.46
CA ASN A 223 -13.48 14.75 -7.88
C ASN A 223 -12.83 14.74 -6.50
N SER A 224 -11.56 15.16 -6.43
CA SER A 224 -10.78 15.21 -5.18
C SER A 224 -11.33 16.21 -4.15
N THR A 225 -12.25 17.09 -4.55
CA THR A 225 -12.90 18.05 -3.67
C THR A 225 -14.27 17.56 -3.15
N ALA A 226 -14.76 16.41 -3.65
CA ALA A 226 -16.00 15.80 -3.19
C ALA A 226 -15.88 15.35 -1.72
N PRO A 227 -16.98 15.32 -0.97
CA PRO A 227 -16.99 14.76 0.37
C PRO A 227 -16.57 13.28 0.35
N THR A 228 -15.73 12.88 1.30
CA THR A 228 -15.30 11.46 1.44
C THR A 228 -16.44 10.49 1.71
N THR A 229 -17.63 11.00 2.03
CA THR A 229 -18.85 10.23 2.25
C THR A 229 -19.69 10.07 0.98
N ASP A 230 -19.28 10.65 -0.12
CA ASP A 230 -19.99 10.51 -1.39
C ASP A 230 -19.78 9.14 -1.98
N ALA A 231 -20.84 8.33 -1.98
CA ALA A 231 -20.79 6.94 -2.44
C ALA A 231 -20.70 6.81 -3.97
N ASN A 232 -20.97 7.89 -4.72
CA ASN A 232 -20.90 7.90 -6.18
C ASN A 232 -19.51 8.26 -6.70
N GLN A 233 -18.60 8.68 -5.80
CA GLN A 233 -17.23 8.96 -6.17
C GLN A 233 -16.44 7.68 -6.41
N PRO A 234 -15.60 7.61 -7.45
CA PRO A 234 -14.77 6.46 -7.70
C PRO A 234 -13.68 6.31 -6.62
N VAL A 235 -13.38 5.07 -6.26
CA VAL A 235 -12.24 4.70 -5.40
C VAL A 235 -10.97 4.47 -6.19
N GLY A 236 -11.04 4.53 -7.50
CA GLY A 236 -9.91 4.44 -8.43
C GLY A 236 -10.35 4.41 -9.87
N SER A 237 -9.44 4.69 -10.77
CA SER A 237 -9.68 4.61 -12.21
C SER A 237 -8.47 4.00 -12.93
N LYS A 238 -8.70 3.46 -14.13
CA LYS A 238 -7.67 2.86 -14.97
C LYS A 238 -7.88 3.26 -16.42
N ALA A 239 -6.94 4.02 -16.98
CA ALA A 239 -6.88 4.25 -18.42
C ALA A 239 -6.62 2.93 -19.14
N LEU A 240 -7.31 2.70 -20.24
CA LEU A 240 -7.16 1.50 -21.03
C LEU A 240 -6.34 1.77 -22.28
N ALA A 241 -5.37 0.91 -22.53
CA ALA A 241 -4.58 0.94 -23.75
C ALA A 241 -4.83 -0.32 -24.58
N ALA A 242 -4.85 -0.16 -25.90
CA ALA A 242 -4.80 -1.30 -26.79
C ALA A 242 -3.43 -1.97 -26.64
N ASN A 243 -3.42 -3.25 -26.29
CA ASN A 243 -2.21 -4.05 -26.34
C ASN A 243 -2.42 -5.29 -27.20
N THR A 244 -1.33 -5.95 -27.59
CA THR A 244 -1.38 -7.06 -28.54
C THR A 244 -1.93 -8.34 -27.99
N SER A 245 -1.95 -8.53 -26.66
CA SER A 245 -2.32 -9.80 -26.04
C SER A 245 -3.75 -9.80 -25.50
N VAL A 246 -4.14 -8.77 -24.77
CA VAL A 246 -5.51 -8.55 -24.27
C VAL A 246 -5.81 -7.06 -24.42
N PRO A 247 -6.48 -6.64 -25.50
CA PRO A 247 -6.81 -5.24 -25.70
C PRO A 247 -7.75 -4.76 -24.59
N TYR A 248 -7.50 -3.54 -24.11
CA TYR A 248 -8.34 -2.89 -23.12
C TYR A 248 -8.49 -3.64 -21.78
N TYR A 249 -7.41 -4.33 -21.37
CA TYR A 249 -7.33 -5.00 -20.07
C TYR A 249 -7.22 -3.98 -18.94
N TYR A 250 -7.91 -4.28 -17.83
CA TYR A 250 -7.81 -3.51 -16.60
C TYR A 250 -7.66 -4.42 -15.38
N GLN A 251 -7.07 -3.87 -14.32
CA GLN A 251 -6.96 -4.53 -13.04
C GLN A 251 -6.93 -3.49 -11.92
N PHE A 252 -7.72 -3.77 -10.86
CA PHE A 252 -7.66 -3.06 -9.58
C PHE A 252 -7.27 -4.07 -8.50
N THR A 253 -6.31 -3.69 -7.67
CA THR A 253 -5.72 -4.57 -6.68
C THR A 253 -5.85 -4.01 -5.27
N PHE A 254 -5.58 -4.87 -4.28
CA PHE A 254 -5.60 -4.50 -2.86
C PHE A 254 -6.96 -3.97 -2.38
N LEU A 255 -8.04 -4.50 -2.94
CA LEU A 255 -9.40 -4.09 -2.60
C LEU A 255 -9.87 -4.81 -1.34
N GLN A 256 -10.52 -4.06 -0.44
CA GLN A 256 -11.19 -4.67 0.72
C GLN A 256 -12.30 -5.61 0.24
N PRO A 257 -12.56 -6.73 0.93
CA PRO A 257 -13.72 -7.55 0.65
C PRO A 257 -15.01 -6.75 0.70
N GLY A 258 -15.88 -6.94 -0.29
CA GLY A 258 -17.14 -6.19 -0.40
C GLY A 258 -17.71 -6.22 -1.81
N ASN A 259 -18.76 -5.45 -2.00
CA ASN A 259 -19.39 -5.24 -3.30
C ASN A 259 -18.77 -4.03 -4.00
N TYR A 260 -18.63 -4.16 -5.32
CA TYR A 260 -18.06 -3.10 -6.16
C TYR A 260 -18.86 -2.94 -7.44
N THR A 261 -18.65 -1.79 -8.06
CA THR A 261 -19.16 -1.44 -9.38
C THR A 261 -18.00 -0.98 -10.24
N VAL A 262 -17.96 -1.39 -11.50
CA VAL A 262 -17.08 -0.79 -12.51
C VAL A 262 -17.90 -0.08 -13.56
N ALA A 263 -17.42 1.05 -14.03
CA ALA A 263 -18.06 1.84 -15.06
C ALA A 263 -17.05 2.23 -16.14
N PHE A 264 -17.45 2.10 -17.38
CA PHE A 264 -16.63 2.41 -18.55
C PHE A 264 -16.97 3.79 -19.08
N THR A 265 -15.95 4.53 -19.49
CA THR A 265 -16.10 5.81 -20.23
C THR A 265 -15.18 5.87 -21.45
N CYS A 266 -15.57 6.64 -22.46
CA CYS A 266 -14.73 7.06 -23.59
C CYS A 266 -14.17 8.47 -23.44
N GLN A 267 -14.37 9.10 -22.31
CA GLN A 267 -14.12 10.54 -22.08
C GLN A 267 -13.10 10.75 -20.94
N ALA A 268 -12.14 9.83 -20.78
CA ALA A 268 -11.16 9.92 -19.71
C ALA A 268 -10.27 11.18 -19.80
N ASP A 269 -10.07 11.72 -20.99
CA ASP A 269 -9.35 12.97 -21.25
C ASP A 269 -10.12 14.25 -20.86
N GLN A 270 -11.41 14.11 -20.56
CA GLN A 270 -12.27 15.21 -20.14
C GLN A 270 -12.50 15.23 -18.61
N ASP A 271 -12.04 14.19 -17.90
CA ASP A 271 -12.09 14.12 -16.44
C ASP A 271 -10.97 14.96 -15.83
N ASN A 272 -11.33 16.00 -15.10
CA ASN A 272 -10.39 16.78 -14.29
C ASN A 272 -10.53 16.38 -12.82
N PRO A 273 -9.60 15.61 -12.25
CA PRO A 273 -9.70 15.10 -10.88
C PRO A 273 -9.82 16.17 -9.77
N ASP A 274 -9.60 17.44 -10.09
CA ASP A 274 -9.68 18.54 -9.13
C ASP A 274 -11.08 19.20 -9.07
N GLN A 275 -12.03 18.76 -9.90
CA GLN A 275 -13.39 19.29 -9.97
C GLN A 275 -14.38 18.26 -10.51
N ALA A 276 -15.68 18.48 -10.29
CA ALA A 276 -16.72 17.65 -10.89
C ALA A 276 -16.94 18.05 -12.36
N ASP A 277 -16.91 17.07 -13.24
CA ASP A 277 -17.07 17.24 -14.69
C ASP A 277 -18.36 16.58 -15.18
N SER A 278 -19.42 17.36 -15.31
CA SER A 278 -20.74 16.87 -15.74
C SER A 278 -20.80 16.33 -17.18
N ILE A 279 -19.70 16.42 -17.93
CA ILE A 279 -19.56 15.95 -19.31
C ILE A 279 -19.11 14.49 -19.40
N VAL A 280 -18.50 13.95 -18.34
CA VAL A 280 -18.05 12.54 -18.33
C VAL A 280 -19.27 11.64 -18.14
N THR A 281 -19.47 10.73 -19.08
CA THR A 281 -20.57 9.77 -19.06
C THR A 281 -20.06 8.34 -18.98
N PHE A 282 -20.80 7.49 -18.29
CA PHE A 282 -20.39 6.10 -18.04
C PHE A 282 -21.39 5.12 -18.67
N ASN A 283 -20.91 4.30 -19.60
CA ASN A 283 -21.69 3.23 -20.20
C ASN A 283 -20.78 2.15 -20.85
N PRO A 284 -20.89 0.87 -20.49
CA PRO A 284 -21.81 0.31 -19.50
C PRO A 284 -21.36 0.52 -18.04
N VAL A 285 -22.28 0.24 -17.11
CA VAL A 285 -22.05 0.19 -15.66
C VAL A 285 -22.34 -1.24 -15.20
N ILE A 286 -21.34 -1.90 -14.61
CA ILE A 286 -21.42 -3.28 -14.13
C ILE A 286 -21.41 -3.27 -12.60
N THR A 287 -22.53 -3.64 -12.01
CA THR A 287 -22.72 -3.68 -10.56
C THR A 287 -22.66 -5.13 -10.02
N GLY A 288 -22.60 -5.27 -8.70
CA GLY A 288 -22.68 -6.57 -8.03
C GLY A 288 -21.42 -7.42 -8.13
N ILE A 289 -20.27 -6.79 -8.37
CA ILE A 289 -18.98 -7.46 -8.36
C ILE A 289 -18.57 -7.70 -6.90
N VAL A 290 -18.43 -8.97 -6.51
CA VAL A 290 -18.09 -9.37 -5.14
C VAL A 290 -16.59 -9.67 -5.05
N ILE A 291 -15.90 -8.97 -4.15
CA ILE A 291 -14.51 -9.22 -3.84
C ILE A 291 -14.41 -9.98 -2.53
N SER A 292 -13.61 -11.03 -2.54
CA SER A 292 -13.22 -11.82 -1.37
C SER A 292 -11.70 -11.73 -1.16
N ALA A 293 -11.27 -11.84 0.10
CA ALA A 293 -9.85 -11.85 0.43
C ALA A 293 -9.10 -12.98 -0.31
N ASN A 294 -7.88 -12.71 -0.75
CA ASN A 294 -7.02 -13.61 -1.52
C ASN A 294 -7.61 -14.09 -2.86
N MET A 295 -8.65 -13.44 -3.37
CA MET A 295 -9.29 -13.82 -4.62
C MET A 295 -9.16 -12.72 -5.67
N THR A 296 -9.09 -13.14 -6.93
CA THR A 296 -9.23 -12.24 -8.08
C THR A 296 -10.57 -12.53 -8.75
N THR A 297 -11.43 -11.52 -8.80
CA THR A 297 -12.74 -11.60 -9.47
C THR A 297 -12.59 -11.05 -10.89
N THR A 298 -13.09 -11.80 -11.87
CA THR A 298 -13.14 -11.33 -13.26
C THR A 298 -14.45 -10.59 -13.51
N ALA A 299 -14.36 -9.39 -14.08
CA ALA A 299 -15.49 -8.54 -14.43
C ALA A 299 -15.26 -7.94 -15.83
N ASP A 300 -15.59 -8.70 -16.88
CA ASP A 300 -15.47 -8.21 -18.24
C ASP A 300 -16.59 -7.21 -18.57
N ILE A 301 -16.26 -6.22 -19.39
CA ILE A 301 -17.17 -5.17 -19.85
C ILE A 301 -17.52 -5.48 -21.31
N PRO A 302 -18.76 -5.97 -21.58
CA PRO A 302 -19.17 -6.53 -22.87
C PRO A 302 -19.35 -5.48 -23.98
#